data_54530557189b8fa483b383e6b1d16ad0
#
_entry.id   54530557189b8fa483b383e6b1d16ad0
#
_cell.length_a   1.000
_cell.length_b   1.000
_cell.length_c   1.000
_cell.angle_alpha   90.00
_cell.angle_beta   90.00
_cell.angle_gamma   90.00
#
_symmetry.space_group_name_H-M   'P 1'
#
loop_
_entity.id
_entity.type
_entity.pdbx_description
1 polymer ?
#
loop_
_entity_poly.entity_id
_entity_poly.type
_entity_poly.pdbx_seq_one_letter_code
_entity_poly.pdbx_strand_id
1 'polypeptide(L)'
;MQAMNPNRAIVRFLWTAVIFLAFIGLAVATRRTIVLLKPGTLSSANNPAVQLDAHFANHATLTLTHILPAMLFMVLGPLQFVRSLRSKYPLFHRWSGRIFLTASAVVGITGLTLAFGKTIGGVDEKAAITLFGTFFLIALAKALCMPFGESSPSTASG
;
A
#
# COMPACT_ATOMS: atom_id res chain seq x y z
N MET A 1 10.72 38.92 -2.73
CA MET A 1 10.80 37.49 -3.03
C MET A 1 11.22 36.75 -1.77
N GLN A 2 10.31 36.14 -1.03
CA GLN A 2 10.69 35.32 0.13
C GLN A 2 11.31 34.03 -0.39
N ALA A 3 12.59 33.79 -0.04
CA ALA A 3 13.26 32.53 -0.34
C ALA A 3 12.48 31.38 0.27
N MET A 4 12.01 30.47 -0.58
CA MET A 4 11.22 29.31 -0.18
C MET A 4 12.12 28.40 0.66
N ASN A 5 11.76 28.16 1.92
CA ASN A 5 12.50 27.27 2.81
C ASN A 5 12.63 25.88 2.14
N PRO A 6 13.85 25.38 1.87
CA PRO A 6 14.09 24.16 1.10
C PRO A 6 13.37 22.94 1.71
N ASN A 7 13.24 22.86 3.02
CA ASN A 7 12.54 21.78 3.71
C ASN A 7 11.05 21.76 3.36
N ARG A 8 10.42 22.91 3.17
CA ARG A 8 8.99 22.98 2.78
C ARG A 8 8.77 22.55 1.32
N ALA A 9 9.73 22.86 0.44
CA ALA A 9 9.67 22.45 -0.96
C ALA A 9 9.77 20.92 -1.09
N ILE A 10 10.73 20.30 -0.39
CA ILE A 10 10.91 18.84 -0.35
C ILE A 10 9.65 18.15 0.17
N VAL A 11 9.10 18.62 1.28
CA VAL A 11 7.89 18.03 1.87
C VAL A 11 6.70 18.13 0.91
N ARG A 12 6.50 19.26 0.23
CA ARG A 12 5.46 19.43 -0.78
C ARG A 12 5.66 18.45 -1.95
N PHE A 13 6.89 18.36 -2.46
CA PHE A 13 7.22 17.44 -3.54
C PHE A 13 6.91 15.98 -3.16
N LEU A 14 7.35 15.54 -1.98
CA LEU A 14 7.07 14.19 -1.48
C LEU A 14 5.57 13.92 -1.35
N TRP A 15 4.80 14.85 -0.81
CA TRP A 15 3.35 14.72 -0.72
C TRP A 15 2.68 14.63 -2.09
N THR A 16 3.10 15.47 -3.03
CA THR A 16 2.58 15.42 -4.41
C THR A 16 2.90 14.08 -5.06
N ALA A 17 4.11 13.58 -4.90
CA ALA A 17 4.52 12.27 -5.42
C ALA A 17 3.70 11.13 -4.81
N VAL A 18 3.51 11.13 -3.48
CA VAL A 18 2.71 10.10 -2.79
C VAL A 18 1.24 10.11 -3.26
N ILE A 19 0.62 11.29 -3.35
CA ILE A 19 -0.77 11.42 -3.82
C ILE A 19 -0.89 10.96 -5.28
N PHE A 20 0.04 11.38 -6.13
CA PHE A 20 0.05 11.03 -7.54
C PHE A 20 0.20 9.51 -7.74
N LEU A 21 1.15 8.88 -7.04
CA LEU A 21 1.36 7.43 -7.11
C LEU A 21 0.16 6.65 -6.53
N ALA A 22 -0.43 7.13 -5.44
CA ALA A 22 -1.63 6.53 -4.87
C ALA A 22 -2.82 6.62 -5.84
N PHE A 23 -2.97 7.73 -6.54
CA PHE A 23 -4.02 7.92 -7.55
C PHE A 23 -3.85 6.94 -8.73
N ILE A 24 -2.63 6.82 -9.27
CA ILE A 24 -2.33 5.85 -10.34
C ILE A 24 -2.61 4.43 -9.87
N GLY A 25 -2.12 4.07 -8.68
CA GLY A 25 -2.34 2.73 -8.11
C GLY A 25 -3.81 2.41 -7.92
N LEU A 26 -4.61 3.36 -7.39
CA LEU A 26 -6.05 3.21 -7.25
C LEU A 26 -6.77 3.07 -8.59
N ALA A 27 -6.38 3.85 -9.59
CA ALA A 27 -6.97 3.76 -10.93
C ALA A 27 -6.72 2.38 -11.56
N VAL A 28 -5.48 1.88 -11.49
CA VAL A 28 -5.11 0.55 -11.99
C VAL A 28 -5.83 -0.56 -11.20
N ALA A 29 -5.87 -0.47 -9.87
CA ALA A 29 -6.55 -1.43 -9.00
C ALA A 29 -8.06 -1.48 -9.29
N THR A 30 -8.70 -0.30 -9.45
CA THR A 30 -10.13 -0.21 -9.79
C THR A 30 -10.41 -0.84 -11.15
N ARG A 31 -9.61 -0.48 -12.18
CA ARG A 31 -9.74 -1.09 -13.50
C ARG A 31 -9.63 -2.61 -13.43
N ARG A 32 -8.62 -3.13 -12.74
CA ARG A 32 -8.42 -4.58 -12.58
C ARG A 32 -9.58 -5.24 -11.85
N THR A 33 -10.09 -4.63 -10.79
CA THR A 33 -11.26 -5.13 -10.05
C THR A 33 -12.48 -5.23 -10.95
N ILE A 34 -12.75 -4.20 -11.78
CA ILE A 34 -13.88 -4.21 -12.72
C ILE A 34 -13.74 -5.35 -13.74
N VAL A 35 -12.54 -5.54 -14.30
CA VAL A 35 -12.27 -6.60 -15.27
C VAL A 35 -12.47 -8.00 -14.65
N LEU A 36 -12.00 -8.20 -13.42
CA LEU A 36 -12.16 -9.48 -12.71
C LEU A 36 -13.62 -9.80 -12.36
N LEU A 37 -14.42 -8.78 -12.06
CA LEU A 37 -15.84 -8.94 -11.75
C LEU A 37 -16.73 -9.06 -12.99
N LYS A 38 -16.25 -8.57 -14.16
CA LYS A 38 -16.98 -8.60 -15.45
C LYS A 38 -16.08 -9.16 -16.54
N PRO A 39 -15.88 -10.49 -16.61
CA PRO A 39 -14.94 -11.12 -17.55
C PRO A 39 -15.25 -10.85 -19.03
N GLY A 40 -16.50 -10.49 -19.39
CA GLY A 40 -16.92 -10.17 -20.75
C GLY A 40 -16.37 -8.84 -21.31
N THR A 41 -15.64 -8.06 -20.53
CA THR A 41 -15.02 -6.80 -20.97
C THR A 41 -13.64 -7.01 -21.60
N LEU A 42 -13.13 -8.25 -21.65
CA LEU A 42 -11.85 -8.60 -22.26
C LEU A 42 -12.00 -8.64 -23.79
N SER A 43 -11.88 -7.51 -24.45
CA SER A 43 -11.96 -7.37 -25.90
C SER A 43 -10.58 -7.36 -26.52
N SER A 44 -10.30 -8.32 -27.43
CA SER A 44 -9.07 -8.47 -28.23
C SER A 44 -7.90 -9.25 -27.61
N ALA A 45 -7.72 -10.48 -28.06
CA ALA A 45 -6.67 -11.41 -27.61
C ALA A 45 -5.23 -10.93 -27.86
N ASN A 46 -5.02 -9.93 -28.71
CA ASN A 46 -3.70 -9.44 -29.11
C ASN A 46 -3.16 -8.28 -28.24
N ASN A 47 -3.91 -7.84 -27.22
CA ASN A 47 -3.48 -6.76 -26.35
C ASN A 47 -2.73 -7.33 -25.13
N PRO A 48 -1.46 -6.93 -24.86
CA PRO A 48 -0.71 -7.40 -23.68
C PRO A 48 -1.44 -7.18 -22.36
N ALA A 49 -2.23 -6.11 -22.25
CA ALA A 49 -3.03 -5.85 -21.04
C ALA A 49 -4.13 -6.90 -20.84
N VAL A 50 -4.71 -7.44 -21.91
CA VAL A 50 -5.73 -8.51 -21.85
C VAL A 50 -5.11 -9.83 -21.41
N GLN A 51 -3.91 -10.17 -21.93
CA GLN A 51 -3.19 -11.37 -21.49
C GLN A 51 -2.83 -11.30 -20.01
N LEU A 52 -2.39 -10.12 -19.56
CA LEU A 52 -2.12 -9.86 -18.15
C LEU A 52 -3.37 -10.01 -17.28
N ASP A 53 -4.50 -9.46 -17.72
CA ASP A 53 -5.77 -9.56 -17.02
C ASP A 53 -6.28 -11.02 -16.98
N ALA A 54 -6.14 -11.78 -18.06
CA ALA A 54 -6.50 -13.19 -18.13
C ALA A 54 -5.67 -14.05 -17.16
N HIS A 55 -4.37 -13.78 -17.04
CA HIS A 55 -3.51 -14.45 -16.07
C HIS A 55 -4.01 -14.28 -14.64
N PHE A 56 -4.36 -13.06 -14.25
CA PHE A 56 -4.90 -12.78 -12.91
C PHE A 56 -6.33 -13.28 -12.71
N ALA A 57 -7.13 -13.37 -13.79
CA ALA A 57 -8.48 -13.92 -13.74
C ALA A 57 -8.48 -15.42 -13.37
N ASN A 58 -7.47 -16.18 -13.77
CA ASN A 58 -7.33 -17.58 -13.38
C ASN A 58 -7.16 -17.79 -11.86
N HIS A 59 -6.81 -16.73 -11.14
CA HIS A 59 -6.65 -16.68 -9.69
C HIS A 59 -7.41 -15.51 -9.08
N ALA A 60 -8.62 -15.25 -9.57
CA ALA A 60 -9.44 -14.09 -9.23
C ALA A 60 -9.60 -13.88 -7.71
N THR A 61 -9.86 -14.95 -6.95
CA THR A 61 -10.00 -14.86 -5.50
C THR A 61 -8.74 -14.34 -4.82
N LEU A 62 -7.57 -14.91 -5.13
CA LEU A 62 -6.30 -14.46 -4.55
C LEU A 62 -5.97 -13.03 -4.97
N THR A 63 -6.20 -12.72 -6.25
CA THR A 63 -5.98 -11.38 -6.81
C THR A 63 -6.87 -10.34 -6.13
N LEU A 64 -8.16 -10.61 -5.95
CA LEU A 64 -9.09 -9.71 -5.26
C LEU A 64 -8.75 -9.57 -3.77
N THR A 65 -8.34 -10.66 -3.11
CA THR A 65 -7.89 -10.63 -1.72
C THR A 65 -6.63 -9.77 -1.55
N HIS A 66 -5.82 -9.63 -2.58
CA HIS A 66 -4.69 -8.69 -2.60
C HIS A 66 -5.12 -7.27 -2.93
N ILE A 67 -5.88 -7.06 -4.02
CA ILE A 67 -6.20 -5.73 -4.55
C ILE A 67 -7.10 -4.93 -3.61
N LEU A 68 -8.16 -5.53 -3.04
CA LEU A 68 -9.10 -4.79 -2.21
C LEU A 68 -8.45 -4.20 -0.94
N PRO A 69 -7.65 -4.97 -0.16
CA PRO A 69 -6.88 -4.40 0.93
C PRO A 69 -5.79 -3.42 0.47
N ALA A 70 -5.19 -3.63 -0.72
CA ALA A 70 -4.21 -2.69 -1.27
C ALA A 70 -4.82 -1.32 -1.58
N MET A 71 -6.08 -1.26 -2.05
CA MET A 71 -6.80 -0.01 -2.22
C MET A 71 -7.00 0.71 -0.88
N LEU A 72 -7.40 -0.02 0.18
CA LEU A 72 -7.51 0.56 1.53
C LEU A 72 -6.15 1.05 2.04
N PHE A 73 -5.09 0.27 1.84
CA PHE A 73 -3.73 0.66 2.18
C PHE A 73 -3.31 1.97 1.50
N MET A 74 -3.57 2.12 0.20
CA MET A 74 -3.24 3.33 -0.56
C MET A 74 -4.02 4.56 -0.10
N VAL A 75 -5.27 4.41 0.32
CA VAL A 75 -6.10 5.51 0.82
C VAL A 75 -5.72 5.87 2.26
N LEU A 76 -5.59 4.87 3.12
CA LEU A 76 -5.35 5.09 4.54
C LEU A 76 -3.90 5.45 4.87
N GLY A 77 -2.94 5.00 4.06
CA GLY A 77 -1.51 5.26 4.28
C GLY A 77 -1.18 6.75 4.40
N PRO A 78 -1.49 7.59 3.42
CA PRO A 78 -1.25 9.03 3.51
C PRO A 78 -1.96 9.67 4.71
N LEU A 79 -3.16 9.20 5.07
CA LEU A 79 -3.92 9.75 6.20
C LEU A 79 -3.22 9.53 7.56
N GLN A 80 -2.41 8.46 7.70
CA GLN A 80 -1.66 8.21 8.93
C GLN A 80 -0.61 9.30 9.22
N PHE A 81 -0.11 9.99 8.20
CA PHE A 81 0.89 11.05 8.33
C PHE A 81 0.29 12.45 8.51
N VAL A 82 -1.04 12.60 8.44
CA VAL A 82 -1.71 13.90 8.62
C VAL A 82 -1.80 14.25 10.10
N ARG A 83 -0.97 15.19 10.56
CA ARG A 83 -0.92 15.63 11.97
C ARG A 83 -2.27 16.14 12.48
N SER A 84 -3.00 16.90 11.66
CA SER A 84 -4.32 17.45 12.03
C SER A 84 -5.33 16.36 12.30
N LEU A 85 -5.26 15.23 11.59
CA LEU A 85 -6.15 14.09 11.80
C LEU A 85 -5.88 13.43 13.16
N ARG A 86 -4.61 13.24 13.49
CA ARG A 86 -4.19 12.67 14.77
C ARG A 86 -4.58 13.54 15.97
N SER A 87 -4.47 14.88 15.83
CA SER A 87 -4.77 15.81 16.94
C SER A 87 -6.26 16.09 17.09
N LYS A 88 -7.00 16.26 15.99
CA LYS A 88 -8.44 16.62 16.03
C LYS A 88 -9.37 15.42 16.14
N TYR A 89 -8.98 14.28 15.56
CA TYR A 89 -9.81 13.06 15.48
C TYR A 89 -9.02 11.82 15.91
N PRO A 90 -8.60 11.72 17.20
CA PRO A 90 -7.72 10.64 17.68
C PRO A 90 -8.37 9.26 17.56
N LEU A 91 -9.69 9.15 17.75
CA LEU A 91 -10.42 7.89 17.61
C LEU A 91 -10.40 7.40 16.16
N PHE A 92 -10.68 8.28 15.20
CA PHE A 92 -10.60 7.97 13.77
C PHE A 92 -9.18 7.54 13.38
N HIS A 93 -8.15 8.27 13.84
CA HIS A 93 -6.75 7.92 13.56
C HIS A 93 -6.38 6.53 14.10
N ARG A 94 -6.83 6.16 15.30
CA ARG A 94 -6.59 4.83 15.88
C ARG A 94 -7.26 3.73 15.07
N TRP A 95 -8.53 3.90 14.69
CA TRP A 95 -9.28 2.89 13.93
C TRP A 95 -8.75 2.76 12.51
N SER A 96 -8.51 3.88 11.81
CA SER A 96 -7.92 3.87 10.47
C SER A 96 -6.51 3.25 10.47
N GLY A 97 -5.74 3.48 11.55
CA GLY A 97 -4.43 2.84 11.75
C GLY A 97 -4.52 1.33 11.89
N ARG A 98 -5.48 0.81 12.65
CA ARG A 98 -5.70 -0.65 12.78
C ARG A 98 -6.09 -1.28 11.44
N ILE A 99 -7.03 -0.64 10.72
CA ILE A 99 -7.44 -1.11 9.39
C ILE A 99 -6.26 -1.07 8.42
N PHE A 100 -5.47 0.02 8.45
CA PHE A 100 -4.26 0.15 7.64
C PHE A 100 -3.25 -0.97 7.92
N LEU A 101 -2.96 -1.28 9.17
CA LEU A 101 -2.02 -2.34 9.57
C LEU A 101 -2.53 -3.73 9.15
N THR A 102 -3.83 -4.01 9.35
CA THR A 102 -4.44 -5.26 8.91
C THR A 102 -4.39 -5.41 7.39
N ALA A 103 -4.78 -4.36 6.66
CA ALA A 103 -4.69 -4.34 5.19
C ALA A 103 -3.25 -4.54 4.72
N SER A 104 -2.27 -3.89 5.38
CA SER A 104 -0.84 -4.06 5.10
C SER A 104 -0.37 -5.50 5.23
N ALA A 105 -0.78 -6.19 6.31
CA ALA A 105 -0.43 -7.59 6.52
C ALA A 105 -1.01 -8.50 5.43
N VAL A 106 -2.29 -8.31 5.09
CA VAL A 106 -2.95 -9.06 4.01
C VAL A 106 -2.25 -8.83 2.67
N VAL A 107 -1.96 -7.56 2.33
CA VAL A 107 -1.26 -7.19 1.08
C VAL A 107 0.14 -7.81 1.03
N GLY A 108 0.90 -7.75 2.11
CA GLY A 108 2.25 -8.32 2.17
C GLY A 108 2.25 -9.84 1.97
N ILE A 109 1.38 -10.56 2.68
CA ILE A 109 1.27 -12.01 2.61
C ILE A 109 0.78 -12.45 1.22
N THR A 110 -0.31 -11.86 0.74
CA THR A 110 -0.88 -12.21 -0.57
C THR A 110 0.02 -11.81 -1.72
N GLY A 111 0.77 -10.70 -1.59
CA GLY A 111 1.77 -10.29 -2.58
C GLY A 111 2.90 -11.31 -2.70
N LEU A 112 3.44 -11.81 -1.59
CA LEU A 112 4.43 -12.89 -1.61
C LEU A 112 3.85 -14.19 -2.20
N THR A 113 2.61 -14.53 -1.84
CA THR A 113 1.93 -15.73 -2.39
C THR A 113 1.79 -15.63 -3.91
N LEU A 114 1.41 -14.45 -4.43
CA LEU A 114 1.33 -14.20 -5.87
C LEU A 114 2.72 -14.30 -6.53
N ALA A 115 3.77 -13.78 -5.90
CA ALA A 115 5.13 -13.83 -6.42
C ALA A 115 5.64 -15.28 -6.57
N PHE A 116 5.42 -16.13 -5.57
CA PHE A 116 5.91 -17.51 -5.62
C PHE A 116 5.12 -18.41 -6.56
N GLY A 117 3.83 -18.14 -6.76
CA GLY A 117 2.95 -18.99 -7.54
C GLY A 117 2.64 -18.52 -8.95
N LYS A 118 2.68 -17.21 -9.21
CA LYS A 118 1.91 -16.60 -10.32
C LYS A 118 2.60 -15.40 -11.00
N THR A 119 3.91 -15.32 -10.98
CA THR A 119 4.64 -14.26 -11.69
C THR A 119 4.63 -14.45 -13.21
N ILE A 120 4.55 -13.34 -13.94
CA ILE A 120 4.64 -13.29 -15.40
C ILE A 120 6.05 -12.89 -15.84
N GLY A 121 6.73 -12.03 -15.06
CA GLY A 121 8.07 -11.50 -15.34
C GLY A 121 9.24 -12.40 -14.94
N GLY A 122 8.96 -13.67 -14.58
CA GLY A 122 10.01 -14.65 -14.31
C GLY A 122 10.78 -14.47 -13.00
N VAL A 123 12.08 -14.77 -13.02
CA VAL A 123 12.94 -14.79 -11.82
C VAL A 123 13.16 -13.38 -11.25
N ASP A 124 13.33 -12.39 -12.10
CA ASP A 124 13.63 -11.01 -11.69
C ASP A 124 12.44 -10.39 -10.95
N GLU A 125 11.23 -10.62 -11.44
CA GLU A 125 10.00 -10.19 -10.76
C GLU A 125 9.86 -10.87 -9.39
N LYS A 126 10.08 -12.18 -9.33
CA LYS A 126 10.07 -12.95 -8.07
C LYS A 126 11.08 -12.41 -7.07
N ALA A 127 12.31 -12.17 -7.50
CA ALA A 127 13.37 -11.66 -6.65
C ALA A 127 13.01 -10.28 -6.08
N ALA A 128 12.53 -9.38 -6.93
CA ALA A 128 12.12 -8.04 -6.52
C ALA A 128 10.96 -8.07 -5.51
N ILE A 129 9.87 -8.80 -5.81
CA ILE A 129 8.72 -8.89 -4.91
C ILE A 129 9.11 -9.57 -3.59
N THR A 130 9.93 -10.60 -3.63
CA THR A 130 10.39 -11.30 -2.42
C THR A 130 11.23 -10.37 -1.55
N LEU A 131 12.17 -9.64 -2.13
CA LEU A 131 13.02 -8.71 -1.41
C LEU A 131 12.19 -7.61 -0.75
N PHE A 132 11.43 -6.85 -1.55
CA PHE A 132 10.64 -5.72 -1.05
C PHE A 132 9.48 -6.16 -0.14
N GLY A 133 8.81 -7.27 -0.46
CA GLY A 133 7.73 -7.83 0.36
C GLY A 133 8.23 -8.30 1.72
N THR A 134 9.40 -8.94 1.78
CA THR A 134 10.02 -9.36 3.04
C THR A 134 10.42 -8.15 3.88
N PHE A 135 11.08 -7.15 3.30
CA PHE A 135 11.39 -5.89 4.01
C PHE A 135 10.15 -5.20 4.53
N PHE A 136 9.09 -5.15 3.71
CA PHE A 136 7.81 -4.57 4.10
C PHE A 136 7.19 -5.29 5.31
N LEU A 137 7.14 -6.64 5.29
CA LEU A 137 6.60 -7.42 6.41
C LEU A 137 7.45 -7.32 7.67
N ILE A 138 8.79 -7.26 7.55
CA ILE A 138 9.67 -7.04 8.69
C ILE A 138 9.43 -5.65 9.30
N ALA A 139 9.32 -4.61 8.47
CA ALA A 139 9.02 -3.26 8.94
C ALA A 139 7.65 -3.19 9.63
N LEU A 140 6.66 -3.87 9.07
CA LEU A 140 5.32 -3.97 9.65
C LEU A 140 5.35 -4.69 11.01
N ALA A 141 6.05 -5.84 11.10
CA ALA A 141 6.20 -6.58 12.35
C ALA A 141 6.89 -5.73 13.41
N LYS A 142 7.98 -5.03 13.07
CA LYS A 142 8.64 -4.08 13.99
C LYS A 142 7.70 -2.97 14.46
N ALA A 143 6.91 -2.39 13.56
CA ALA A 143 5.95 -1.35 13.91
C ALA A 143 4.86 -1.86 14.88
N LEU A 144 4.46 -3.12 14.76
CA LEU A 144 3.49 -3.77 15.65
C LEU A 144 4.10 -4.16 17.00
N CYS A 145 5.37 -4.56 17.02
CA CYS A 145 6.07 -4.99 18.24
C CYS A 145 6.65 -3.84 19.05
N MET A 146 6.79 -2.64 18.49
CA MET A 146 7.25 -1.49 19.27
C MET A 146 6.15 -1.06 20.25
N PRO A 147 6.42 -1.05 21.58
CA PRO A 147 5.45 -0.59 22.56
C PRO A 147 5.09 0.87 22.28
N PHE A 148 3.80 1.15 22.19
CA PHE A 148 3.28 2.51 22.07
C PHE A 148 3.63 3.30 23.33
N GLY A 149 4.74 4.06 23.29
CA GLY A 149 5.03 5.14 24.20
C GLY A 149 5.51 4.71 25.58
N GLU A 150 6.78 4.35 25.70
CA GLU A 150 7.51 4.68 26.90
C GLU A 150 7.93 6.15 26.81
N SER A 151 7.05 7.03 27.31
CA SER A 151 7.46 8.37 27.69
C SER A 151 8.53 8.19 28.77
N SER A 152 9.79 8.43 28.40
CA SER A 152 10.90 8.50 29.33
C SER A 152 10.49 9.34 30.55
N PRO A 153 10.56 8.82 31.77
CA PRO A 153 10.34 9.64 32.96
C PRO A 153 11.47 10.69 32.95
N SER A 154 11.09 11.94 32.83
CA SER A 154 11.93 13.10 33.09
C SER A 154 12.50 12.90 34.49
N THR A 155 13.78 12.57 34.61
CA THR A 155 14.55 12.71 35.85
C THR A 155 14.62 14.21 36.16
N ALA A 156 13.64 14.68 36.91
CA ALA A 156 13.75 15.89 37.65
C ALA A 156 14.77 15.62 38.80
N SER A 157 16.03 15.91 38.53
CA SER A 157 17.02 16.11 39.60
C SER A 157 16.86 17.51 40.13
N GLY A 158 16.52 17.60 41.40
CA GLY A 158 16.40 18.81 42.19
C GLY A 158 17.69 19.62 42.34
#